data_e6f3f229a9f2c66602f89e48da7a88d1
#
_entry.id   e6f3f229a9f2c66602f89e48da7a88d1
#
_cell.length_a   1.000
_cell.length_b   1.000
_cell.length_c   1.000
_cell.angle_alpha   90.00
_cell.angle_beta   90.00
_cell.angle_gamma   90.00
#
_symmetry.space_group_name_H-M   'P 1'
#
loop_
_entity.id
_entity.type
_entity.pdbx_description
1 polymer ?
#
loop_
_entity_poly.entity_id
_entity_poly.type
_entity_poly.pdbx_seq_one_letter_code
_entity_poly.pdbx_strand_id
1 'polypeptide(L)'
;TNQAGVARGYYTEEDVKVLHRYMNELLAAEGAEIDGFYYCPHHPVHGIGSYKKECSCRKPGIGMFLQAEERFTADKSHSYMIGDKLLDTQAGKNYGVTSILVGTGYGKELYEASRAKKDEAPSYDYYAENLPQAADWILRRQ
;
A
#
# COMPACT_ATOMS: atom_id res chain seq x y z
N THR A 1 0.72 0.68 -5.08
CA THR A 1 1.86 1.41 -4.51
C THR A 1 1.98 2.84 -5.02
N ASN A 2 2.40 3.81 -4.17
CA ASN A 2 2.74 5.16 -4.61
C ASN A 2 4.17 5.17 -5.18
N GLN A 3 4.31 5.41 -6.50
CA GLN A 3 5.58 5.43 -7.23
C GLN A 3 5.96 6.87 -7.65
N ALA A 4 6.03 7.77 -6.66
CA ALA A 4 6.37 9.18 -6.89
C ALA A 4 7.77 9.42 -7.50
N GLY A 5 8.64 8.42 -7.52
CA GLY A 5 9.92 8.47 -8.21
C GLY A 5 9.77 8.65 -9.72
N VAL A 6 8.68 8.11 -10.31
CA VAL A 6 8.32 8.38 -11.72
C VAL A 6 8.05 9.87 -11.92
N ALA A 7 7.19 10.47 -11.06
CA ALA A 7 6.91 11.90 -11.15
C ALA A 7 8.17 12.76 -11.00
N ARG A 8 9.11 12.33 -10.19
CA ARG A 8 10.39 13.04 -9.94
C ARG A 8 11.47 12.78 -11.01
N GLY A 9 11.21 11.90 -11.97
CA GLY A 9 12.16 11.53 -13.01
C GLY A 9 13.32 10.65 -12.53
N TYR A 10 13.17 9.95 -11.39
CA TYR A 10 14.20 9.05 -10.85
C TYR A 10 14.24 7.72 -11.59
N TYR A 11 13.11 7.26 -12.10
CA TYR A 11 12.90 6.05 -12.91
C TYR A 11 11.60 6.18 -13.69
N THR A 12 11.42 5.32 -14.67
CA THR A 12 10.27 5.32 -15.59
C THR A 12 9.15 4.39 -15.12
N GLU A 13 7.97 4.51 -15.71
CA GLU A 13 6.90 3.52 -15.50
C GLU A 13 7.29 2.12 -16.00
N GLU A 14 8.14 2.04 -17.05
CA GLU A 14 8.65 0.73 -17.51
C GLU A 14 9.57 0.09 -16.48
N ASP A 15 10.40 0.86 -15.79
CA ASP A 15 11.23 0.33 -14.69
C ASP A 15 10.35 -0.23 -13.56
N VAL A 16 9.22 0.43 -13.24
CA VAL A 16 8.25 -0.09 -12.27
C VAL A 16 7.65 -1.42 -12.73
N LYS A 17 7.28 -1.53 -14.00
CA LYS A 17 6.74 -2.78 -14.57
C LYS A 17 7.78 -3.91 -14.60
N VAL A 18 9.03 -3.58 -14.92
CA VAL A 18 10.15 -4.55 -14.87
C VAL A 18 10.31 -5.08 -13.45
N LEU A 19 10.32 -4.19 -12.45
CA LEU A 19 10.41 -4.60 -11.04
C LEU A 19 9.24 -5.51 -10.64
N HIS A 20 8.00 -5.20 -11.03
CA HIS A 20 6.83 -6.00 -10.71
C HIS A 20 6.90 -7.40 -11.36
N ARG A 21 7.36 -7.50 -12.62
CA ARG A 21 7.59 -8.81 -13.27
C ARG A 21 8.63 -9.62 -12.51
N TYR A 22 9.75 -9.00 -12.16
CA TYR A 22 10.81 -9.66 -11.39
C TYR A 22 10.34 -10.14 -10.02
N MET A 23 9.50 -9.38 -9.34
CA MET A 23 8.89 -9.82 -8.06
C MET A 23 8.07 -11.10 -8.26
N ASN A 24 7.24 -11.19 -9.30
CA ASN A 24 6.46 -12.41 -9.58
C ASN A 24 7.34 -13.58 -10.02
N GLU A 25 8.45 -13.34 -10.74
CA GLU A 25 9.42 -14.39 -11.07
C GLU A 25 10.05 -14.99 -9.80
N LEU A 26 10.41 -14.16 -8.82
CA LEU A 26 10.93 -14.62 -7.54
C LEU A 26 9.87 -15.39 -6.72
N LEU A 27 8.64 -14.91 -6.68
CA LEU A 27 7.55 -15.56 -5.97
C LEU A 27 7.14 -16.88 -6.61
N ALA A 28 7.18 -16.97 -7.95
CA ALA A 28 6.88 -18.22 -8.67
C ALA A 28 7.84 -19.36 -8.32
N ALA A 29 9.09 -19.05 -8.00
CA ALA A 29 10.05 -20.05 -7.51
C ALA A 29 9.65 -20.66 -6.16
N GLU A 30 8.85 -19.95 -5.37
CA GLU A 30 8.29 -20.38 -4.08
C GLU A 30 6.82 -20.84 -4.19
N GLY A 31 6.29 -20.97 -5.42
CA GLY A 31 4.91 -21.40 -5.67
C GLY A 31 3.85 -20.34 -5.32
N ALA A 32 4.22 -19.05 -5.32
CA ALA A 32 3.34 -17.92 -5.03
C ALA A 32 3.28 -16.93 -6.19
N GLU A 33 2.22 -16.14 -6.25
CA GLU A 33 2.01 -15.12 -7.29
C GLU A 33 1.25 -13.93 -6.71
N ILE A 34 1.53 -12.74 -7.25
CA ILE A 34 0.72 -11.53 -7.03
C ILE A 34 -0.20 -11.37 -8.25
N ASP A 35 -1.52 -11.41 -8.02
CA ASP A 35 -2.55 -11.38 -9.08
C ASP A 35 -2.61 -10.06 -9.85
N GLY A 36 -2.20 -8.95 -9.24
CA GLY A 36 -2.21 -7.65 -9.89
C GLY A 36 -1.36 -6.59 -9.18
N PHE A 37 -0.72 -5.75 -9.99
CA PHE A 37 0.06 -4.61 -9.53
C PHE A 37 -0.61 -3.32 -9.94
N TYR A 38 -0.89 -2.45 -8.97
CA TYR A 38 -1.49 -1.14 -9.18
C TYR A 38 -0.58 -0.07 -8.57
N TYR A 39 -0.25 0.97 -9.34
CA TYR A 39 0.63 2.01 -8.85
C TYR A 39 0.17 3.41 -9.28
N CYS A 40 0.55 4.40 -8.49
CA CYS A 40 0.34 5.80 -8.82
C CYS A 40 1.69 6.47 -9.14
N PRO A 41 1.92 6.91 -10.39
CA PRO A 41 3.16 7.57 -10.78
C PRO A 41 3.17 9.07 -10.44
N HIS A 42 2.05 9.64 -9.98
CA HIS A 42 1.86 11.07 -9.85
C HIS A 42 2.35 11.63 -8.51
N HIS A 43 2.70 12.94 -8.51
CA HIS A 43 2.91 13.72 -7.30
C HIS A 43 2.38 15.14 -7.47
N PRO A 44 1.59 15.68 -6.53
CA PRO A 44 0.94 16.99 -6.71
C PRO A 44 1.93 18.15 -6.76
N VAL A 45 3.04 18.06 -6.04
CA VAL A 45 4.03 19.14 -5.90
C VAL A 45 5.32 18.87 -6.68
N HIS A 46 5.89 17.67 -6.52
CA HIS A 46 7.24 17.33 -7.01
C HIS A 46 7.19 16.48 -8.29
N GLY A 47 6.35 16.84 -9.26
CA GLY A 47 6.23 16.12 -10.53
C GLY A 47 6.79 16.90 -11.71
N ILE A 48 7.19 16.17 -12.76
CA ILE A 48 7.61 16.69 -14.06
C ILE A 48 6.51 16.43 -15.08
N GLY A 49 6.17 17.44 -15.88
CA GLY A 49 5.21 17.31 -16.97
C GLY A 49 3.83 16.81 -16.50
N SER A 50 3.28 15.83 -17.22
CA SER A 50 1.97 15.23 -16.94
C SER A 50 1.87 14.46 -15.62
N TYR A 51 2.99 14.11 -15.01
CA TYR A 51 3.03 13.43 -13.71
C TYR A 51 2.85 14.38 -12.52
N LYS A 52 2.99 15.70 -12.73
CA LYS A 52 2.71 16.72 -11.70
C LYS A 52 1.22 17.02 -11.69
N LYS A 53 0.47 16.26 -10.90
CA LYS A 53 -0.97 16.48 -10.72
C LYS A 53 -1.51 15.84 -9.46
N GLU A 54 -2.61 16.35 -8.97
CA GLU A 54 -3.48 15.64 -8.04
C GLU A 54 -4.22 14.53 -8.77
N CYS A 55 -4.46 13.41 -8.10
CA CYS A 55 -5.17 12.27 -8.65
C CYS A 55 -5.83 11.44 -7.54
N SER A 56 -6.85 10.68 -7.90
CA SER A 56 -7.54 9.77 -7.00
C SER A 56 -6.74 8.49 -6.68
N CYS A 57 -5.75 8.14 -7.53
CA CYS A 57 -4.97 6.91 -7.36
C CYS A 57 -3.89 7.03 -6.26
N ARG A 58 -3.41 8.24 -5.96
CA ARG A 58 -2.37 8.41 -4.93
C ARG A 58 -2.95 8.21 -3.54
N LYS A 59 -2.42 7.23 -2.79
CA LYS A 59 -2.78 7.02 -1.39
C LYS A 59 -2.55 8.31 -0.56
N PRO A 60 -3.49 8.71 0.31
CA PRO A 60 -4.60 7.92 0.85
C PRO A 60 -5.87 7.87 -0.03
N GLY A 61 -5.83 8.32 -1.28
CA GLY A 61 -6.90 8.09 -2.25
C GLY A 61 -7.09 6.61 -2.55
N ILE A 62 -8.31 6.22 -2.94
CA ILE A 62 -8.71 4.82 -3.16
C ILE A 62 -8.69 4.39 -4.62
N GLY A 63 -8.24 5.24 -5.54
CA GLY A 63 -8.35 4.98 -6.99
C GLY A 63 -7.65 3.70 -7.43
N MET A 64 -6.54 3.28 -6.80
CA MET A 64 -5.90 2.01 -7.12
C MET A 64 -6.72 0.79 -6.66
N PHE A 65 -7.48 0.89 -5.57
CA PHE A 65 -8.40 -0.17 -5.15
C PHE A 65 -9.58 -0.29 -6.11
N LEU A 66 -10.13 0.85 -6.57
CA LEU A 66 -11.21 0.86 -7.57
C LEU A 66 -10.75 0.25 -8.91
N GLN A 67 -9.52 0.53 -9.34
CA GLN A 67 -8.93 -0.13 -10.51
C GLN A 67 -8.80 -1.65 -10.33
N ALA A 68 -8.48 -2.11 -9.12
CA ALA A 68 -8.43 -3.53 -8.83
C ALA A 68 -9.83 -4.17 -8.86
N GLU A 69 -10.87 -3.48 -8.37
CA GLU A 69 -12.26 -3.94 -8.41
C GLU A 69 -12.80 -4.13 -9.84
N GLU A 70 -12.25 -3.43 -10.84
CA GLU A 70 -12.62 -3.66 -12.25
C GLU A 70 -12.27 -5.08 -12.73
N ARG A 71 -11.32 -5.72 -12.08
CA ARG A 71 -10.81 -7.06 -12.42
C ARG A 71 -11.15 -8.13 -11.38
N PHE A 72 -11.20 -7.75 -10.11
CA PHE A 72 -11.38 -8.66 -8.99
C PHE A 72 -12.60 -8.28 -8.17
N THR A 73 -13.38 -9.26 -7.74
CA THR A 73 -14.42 -9.04 -6.73
C THR A 73 -13.77 -9.12 -5.34
N ALA A 74 -13.73 -8.01 -4.62
CA ALA A 74 -13.17 -7.96 -3.28
C ALA A 74 -14.25 -8.13 -2.21
N ASP A 75 -14.10 -9.13 -1.36
CA ASP A 75 -14.83 -9.18 -0.08
C ASP A 75 -14.08 -8.30 0.93
N LYS A 76 -14.63 -7.11 1.19
CA LYS A 76 -13.99 -6.13 2.08
C LYS A 76 -13.87 -6.60 3.52
N SER A 77 -14.77 -7.48 3.96
CA SER A 77 -14.74 -8.04 5.32
C SER A 77 -13.57 -9.01 5.54
N HIS A 78 -13.07 -9.61 4.45
CA HIS A 78 -11.93 -10.51 4.44
C HIS A 78 -10.73 -9.94 3.67
N SER A 79 -10.74 -8.63 3.41
CA SER A 79 -9.65 -7.92 2.73
C SER A 79 -8.84 -7.07 3.70
N TYR A 80 -7.55 -6.96 3.43
CA TYR A 80 -6.61 -6.27 4.31
C TYR A 80 -5.72 -5.33 3.51
N MET A 81 -5.49 -4.13 4.05
CA MET A 81 -4.45 -3.23 3.59
C MET A 81 -3.27 -3.31 4.54
N ILE A 82 -2.08 -3.63 4.01
CA ILE A 82 -0.85 -3.72 4.79
C ILE A 82 0.13 -2.69 4.24
N GLY A 83 0.73 -1.90 5.11
CA GLY A 83 1.73 -0.91 4.69
C GLY A 83 2.55 -0.38 5.85
N ASP A 84 3.65 0.30 5.52
CA ASP A 84 4.60 0.89 6.46
C ASP A 84 4.38 2.40 6.70
N LYS A 85 3.37 2.99 6.04
CA LYS A 85 3.05 4.41 6.16
C LYS A 85 1.60 4.64 6.55
N LEU A 86 1.33 5.72 7.28
CA LEU A 86 -0.04 6.09 7.63
C LEU A 86 -0.92 6.38 6.40
N LEU A 87 -0.31 6.79 5.27
CA LEU A 87 -1.02 6.95 4.00
C LEU A 87 -1.58 5.61 3.48
N ASP A 88 -0.88 4.51 3.73
CA ASP A 88 -1.30 3.17 3.32
C ASP A 88 -2.50 2.73 4.15
N THR A 89 -2.36 2.78 5.47
CA THR A 89 -3.43 2.38 6.38
C THR A 89 -4.65 3.28 6.26
N GLN A 90 -4.46 4.59 6.05
CA GLN A 90 -5.56 5.51 5.79
C GLN A 90 -6.29 5.18 4.47
N ALA A 91 -5.55 4.79 3.42
CA ALA A 91 -6.17 4.35 2.17
C ALA A 91 -7.02 3.09 2.38
N GLY A 92 -6.56 2.13 3.19
CA GLY A 92 -7.34 0.97 3.57
C GLY A 92 -8.62 1.33 4.34
N LYS A 93 -8.54 2.24 5.31
CA LYS A 93 -9.70 2.78 6.02
C LYS A 93 -10.69 3.46 5.07
N ASN A 94 -10.19 4.31 4.17
CA ASN A 94 -11.02 5.03 3.20
C ASN A 94 -11.72 4.06 2.23
N TYR A 95 -11.09 2.94 1.91
CA TYR A 95 -11.65 1.90 1.06
C TYR A 95 -12.62 0.97 1.82
N GLY A 96 -12.52 0.90 3.15
CA GLY A 96 -13.39 0.10 4.01
C GLY A 96 -12.88 -1.31 4.30
N VAL A 97 -11.55 -1.48 4.35
CA VAL A 97 -10.91 -2.76 4.71
C VAL A 97 -10.09 -2.63 6.00
N THR A 98 -9.80 -3.75 6.63
CA THR A 98 -8.92 -3.79 7.79
C THR A 98 -7.52 -3.34 7.43
N SER A 99 -6.97 -2.38 8.19
CA SER A 99 -5.68 -1.77 7.92
C SER A 99 -4.62 -2.17 8.94
N ILE A 100 -3.48 -2.66 8.47
CA ILE A 100 -2.36 -3.15 9.27
C ILE A 100 -1.14 -2.29 9.01
N LEU A 101 -0.59 -1.68 10.05
CA LEU A 101 0.70 -0.99 10.01
C LEU A 101 1.81 -2.00 10.32
N VAL A 102 2.79 -2.14 9.43
CA VAL A 102 3.96 -2.99 9.67
C VAL A 102 5.16 -2.18 10.10
N GLY A 103 5.90 -2.67 11.11
CA GLY A 103 7.04 -1.99 11.72
C GLY A 103 8.29 -1.90 10.84
N THR A 104 8.34 -2.61 9.72
CA THR A 104 9.38 -2.44 8.70
C THR A 104 9.27 -1.08 8.03
N GLY A 105 10.36 -0.60 7.42
CA GLY A 105 10.37 0.72 6.80
C GLY A 105 10.16 1.85 7.82
N TYR A 106 9.11 2.64 7.64
CA TYR A 106 8.76 3.77 8.51
C TYR A 106 7.79 3.43 9.66
N GLY A 107 7.21 2.23 9.64
CA GLY A 107 6.04 1.93 10.46
C GLY A 107 6.32 1.90 11.96
N LYS A 108 7.52 1.47 12.40
CA LYS A 108 7.87 1.44 13.83
C LYS A 108 7.86 2.85 14.45
N GLU A 109 8.51 3.80 13.80
CA GLU A 109 8.57 5.20 14.29
C GLU A 109 7.15 5.82 14.30
N LEU A 110 6.35 5.54 13.26
CA LEU A 110 4.97 6.01 13.16
C LEU A 110 4.08 5.40 14.24
N TYR A 111 4.26 4.13 14.56
CA TYR A 111 3.56 3.45 15.64
C TYR A 111 3.88 4.07 17.01
N GLU A 112 5.17 4.27 17.32
CA GLU A 112 5.62 4.88 18.56
C GLU A 112 5.08 6.32 18.68
N ALA A 113 5.14 7.10 17.60
CA ALA A 113 4.60 8.46 17.56
C ALA A 113 3.07 8.50 17.74
N SER A 114 2.34 7.56 17.16
CA SER A 114 0.87 7.49 17.31
C SER A 114 0.45 7.14 18.75
N ARG A 115 1.20 6.29 19.43
CA ARG A 115 0.93 5.96 20.84
C ARG A 115 1.15 7.12 21.80
N ALA A 116 2.02 8.06 21.44
CA ALA A 116 2.23 9.29 22.22
C ALA A 116 1.03 10.27 22.13
N LYS A 117 0.24 10.17 21.06
CA LYS A 117 -0.95 11.00 20.82
C LYS A 117 -2.19 10.29 21.36
N LYS A 118 -2.51 10.47 22.64
CA LYS A 118 -3.58 9.76 23.33
C LYS A 118 -5.01 10.07 22.82
N ASP A 119 -5.19 11.17 22.11
CA ASP A 119 -6.51 11.71 21.77
C ASP A 119 -6.91 11.49 20.30
N GLU A 120 -6.06 10.89 19.47
CA GLU A 120 -6.36 10.61 18.07
C GLU A 120 -6.46 9.10 17.82
N ALA A 121 -7.58 8.64 17.26
CA ALA A 121 -7.70 7.25 16.83
C ALA A 121 -6.70 6.96 15.69
N PRO A 122 -5.90 5.89 15.77
CA PRO A 122 -4.92 5.58 14.73
C PRO A 122 -5.61 5.21 13.41
N SER A 123 -4.95 5.48 12.28
CA SER A 123 -5.42 5.10 10.96
C SER A 123 -5.24 3.61 10.64
N TYR A 124 -4.89 2.77 11.62
CA TYR A 124 -4.72 1.33 11.48
C TYR A 124 -5.49 0.58 12.57
N ASP A 125 -5.86 -0.67 12.29
CA ASP A 125 -6.58 -1.56 13.22
C ASP A 125 -5.62 -2.44 14.00
N TYR A 126 -4.47 -2.78 13.39
CA TYR A 126 -3.47 -3.64 13.99
C TYR A 126 -2.05 -3.16 13.63
N TYR A 127 -1.10 -3.34 14.56
CA TYR A 127 0.32 -3.17 14.32
C TYR A 127 1.01 -4.53 14.38
N ALA A 128 1.83 -4.82 13.38
CA ALA A 128 2.70 -5.99 13.32
C ALA A 128 4.17 -5.54 13.15
N GLU A 129 5.10 -6.24 13.76
CA GLU A 129 6.53 -5.92 13.65
C GLU A 129 7.04 -6.06 12.20
N ASN A 130 6.44 -6.98 11.43
CA ASN A 130 6.84 -7.29 10.05
C ASN A 130 5.69 -7.95 9.28
N LEU A 131 5.90 -8.18 7.98
CA LEU A 131 4.90 -8.80 7.12
C LEU A 131 4.55 -10.25 7.53
N PRO A 132 5.48 -11.15 7.91
CA PRO A 132 5.12 -12.47 8.43
C PRO A 132 4.18 -12.41 9.63
N GLN A 133 4.42 -11.55 10.61
CA GLN A 133 3.53 -11.40 11.75
C GLN A 133 2.15 -10.86 11.36
N ALA A 134 2.08 -9.96 10.37
CA ALA A 134 0.80 -9.51 9.82
C ALA A 134 0.04 -10.67 9.16
N ALA A 135 0.72 -11.51 8.39
CA ALA A 135 0.14 -12.70 7.76
C ALA A 135 -0.38 -13.69 8.81
N ASP A 136 0.41 -14.00 9.83
CA ASP A 136 0.00 -14.88 10.94
C ASP A 136 -1.25 -14.36 11.66
N TRP A 137 -1.32 -13.05 11.87
CA TRP A 137 -2.48 -12.43 12.50
C TRP A 137 -3.74 -12.54 11.64
N ILE A 138 -3.62 -12.36 10.32
CA ILE A 138 -4.72 -12.53 9.35
C ILE A 138 -5.21 -13.97 9.35
N LEU A 139 -4.31 -14.95 9.23
CA LEU A 139 -4.65 -16.37 9.12
C LEU A 139 -5.39 -16.92 10.36
N ARG A 140 -5.14 -16.33 11.53
CA ARG A 140 -5.86 -16.71 12.78
C ARG A 140 -7.28 -16.15 12.89
N ARG A 141 -7.68 -15.27 11.96
CA ARG A 141 -9.00 -14.59 11.95
C ARG A 141 -9.91 -15.08 10.84
N GLN A 142 -9.40 -15.95 9.98
CA GLN A 142 -10.16 -16.71 8.99
C GLN A 142 -10.70 -17.98 9.61
#